data_b7718ef96c6c6b7c991ce8757f830b6b
#
_entry.id   b7718ef96c6c6b7c991ce8757f830b6b
#
_cell.length_a   1.000
_cell.length_b   1.000
_cell.length_c   1.000
_cell.angle_alpha   90.00
_cell.angle_beta   90.00
_cell.angle_gamma   90.00
#
_symmetry.space_group_name_H-M   'P 1'
#
loop_
_entity.id
_entity.type
_entity.pdbx_description
1 polymer ?
#
loop_
_entity_poly.entity_id
_entity_poly.type
_entity_poly.pdbx_seq_one_letter_code
_entity_poly.pdbx_strand_id
1 'polypeptide(L)'
;MKPLYRFCYALSGFLAKTVFSYRAFGQENIIEEGPAIMAANHQSYLDPPLIGITCRNELYYLARKTLFEKKLLGSLISRVNAFPVDLSRGDVTAVRAIINLLKKGHRTVIFPEGTRSLDGKIQRARPGIGMIIAKTLVPVVPIRIFGSFEAWPKGGKIRPHPVTVVVGKPMRFVKEDFGGNNRESYQKISERVLAAIAAIRRPD
;
A
#
# COMPACT_ATOMS: atom_id res chain seq x y z
N MET A 1 18.94 0.27 -3.30
CA MET A 1 18.20 -0.99 -2.96
C MET A 1 19.15 -2.08 -2.51
N LYS A 2 18.79 -2.81 -1.44
CA LYS A 2 19.51 -4.00 -0.96
C LYS A 2 19.54 -5.10 -2.06
N PRO A 3 20.59 -5.94 -2.16
CA PRO A 3 20.71 -6.91 -3.26
C PRO A 3 19.50 -7.83 -3.42
N LEU A 4 19.02 -8.41 -2.31
CA LEU A 4 17.83 -9.29 -2.35
C LEU A 4 16.55 -8.53 -2.74
N TYR A 5 16.38 -7.28 -2.28
CA TYR A 5 15.24 -6.45 -2.69
C TYR A 5 15.28 -6.21 -4.21
N ARG A 6 16.46 -5.87 -4.76
CA ARG A 6 16.65 -5.71 -6.22
C ARG A 6 16.31 -6.98 -6.99
N PHE A 7 16.74 -8.14 -6.50
CA PHE A 7 16.38 -9.41 -7.12
C PHE A 7 14.87 -9.65 -7.11
N CYS A 8 14.21 -9.50 -5.96
CA CYS A 8 12.75 -9.64 -5.85
C CYS A 8 12.01 -8.60 -6.70
N TYR A 9 12.51 -7.37 -6.76
CA TYR A 9 11.98 -6.32 -7.62
C TYR A 9 12.04 -6.71 -9.10
N ALA A 10 13.21 -7.14 -9.59
CA ALA A 10 13.39 -7.55 -10.98
C ALA A 10 12.54 -8.77 -11.33
N LEU A 11 12.52 -9.79 -10.46
CA LEU A 11 11.70 -10.99 -10.64
C LEU A 11 10.22 -10.67 -10.66
N SER A 12 9.74 -9.86 -9.70
CA SER A 12 8.34 -9.43 -9.65
C SER A 12 7.97 -8.61 -10.89
N GLY A 13 8.86 -7.73 -11.35
CA GLY A 13 8.65 -6.95 -12.57
C GLY A 13 8.59 -7.80 -13.83
N PHE A 14 9.45 -8.81 -13.94
CA PHE A 14 9.43 -9.77 -15.04
C PHE A 14 8.12 -10.56 -15.05
N LEU A 15 7.73 -11.16 -13.92
CA LEU A 15 6.49 -11.92 -13.80
C LEU A 15 5.24 -11.04 -14.03
N ALA A 16 5.25 -9.81 -13.51
CA ALA A 16 4.14 -8.88 -13.72
C ALA A 16 3.95 -8.55 -15.20
N LYS A 17 5.04 -8.34 -15.95
CA LYS A 17 4.98 -8.04 -17.39
C LYS A 17 4.56 -9.25 -18.22
N THR A 18 5.11 -10.43 -17.93
CA THR A 18 4.90 -11.63 -18.75
C THR A 18 3.56 -12.30 -18.45
N VAL A 19 3.16 -12.40 -17.17
CA VAL A 19 1.95 -13.14 -16.78
C VAL A 19 0.73 -12.23 -16.69
N PHE A 20 0.92 -10.97 -16.26
CA PHE A 20 -0.20 -10.07 -15.97
C PHE A 20 -0.26 -8.86 -16.90
N SER A 21 0.50 -8.83 -17.99
CA SER A 21 0.51 -7.70 -18.95
C SER A 21 0.55 -6.34 -18.22
N TYR A 22 1.38 -6.27 -17.16
CA TYR A 22 1.45 -5.16 -16.23
C TYR A 22 1.77 -3.84 -16.93
N ARG A 23 0.97 -2.81 -16.61
CA ARG A 23 1.20 -1.43 -17.04
C ARG A 23 1.16 -0.49 -15.83
N ALA A 24 1.98 0.55 -15.85
CA ALA A 24 1.99 1.60 -14.82
C ALA A 24 1.90 2.98 -15.48
N PHE A 25 1.11 3.86 -14.89
CA PHE A 25 0.89 5.23 -15.34
C PHE A 25 1.02 6.20 -14.17
N GLY A 26 1.44 7.43 -14.44
CA GLY A 26 1.56 8.48 -13.42
C GLY A 26 2.73 8.28 -12.46
N GLN A 27 3.75 7.50 -12.84
CA GLN A 27 4.90 7.22 -11.97
C GLN A 27 5.70 8.47 -11.61
N GLU A 28 5.60 9.54 -12.38
CA GLU A 28 6.15 10.86 -12.08
C GLU A 28 5.58 11.50 -10.81
N ASN A 29 4.41 11.03 -10.35
CA ASN A 29 3.78 11.48 -9.10
C ASN A 29 4.33 10.77 -7.85
N ILE A 30 5.20 9.76 -8.02
CA ILE A 30 5.79 9.04 -6.89
C ILE A 30 6.81 9.93 -6.20
N ILE A 31 6.69 10.04 -4.88
CA ILE A 31 7.69 10.69 -4.05
C ILE A 31 8.79 9.67 -3.77
N GLU A 32 9.90 9.82 -4.46
CA GLU A 32 11.01 8.85 -4.41
C GLU A 32 12.01 9.14 -3.28
N GLU A 33 11.97 10.32 -2.67
CA GLU A 33 12.85 10.72 -1.57
C GLU A 33 12.05 11.24 -0.38
N GLY A 34 12.55 10.95 0.81
CA GLY A 34 11.89 11.33 2.06
C GLY A 34 10.68 10.45 2.42
N PRO A 35 10.03 10.74 3.55
CA PRO A 35 8.91 9.97 4.05
C PRO A 35 7.65 10.25 3.24
N ALA A 36 6.94 9.19 2.84
CA ALA A 36 5.65 9.29 2.16
C ALA A 36 4.81 8.03 2.38
N ILE A 37 3.51 8.16 2.23
CA ILE A 37 2.55 7.06 2.25
C ILE A 37 2.12 6.76 0.81
N MET A 38 2.37 5.54 0.34
CA MET A 38 1.78 5.00 -0.88
C MET A 38 0.45 4.36 -0.49
N ALA A 39 -0.66 5.07 -0.73
CA ALA A 39 -1.99 4.62 -0.34
C ALA A 39 -2.71 3.96 -1.53
N ALA A 40 -3.10 2.69 -1.42
CA ALA A 40 -3.72 1.96 -2.52
C ALA A 40 -4.97 1.18 -2.09
N ASN A 41 -5.85 0.86 -3.06
CA ASN A 41 -6.89 -0.15 -2.85
C ASN A 41 -6.28 -1.55 -2.67
N HIS A 42 -6.98 -2.43 -1.95
CA HIS A 42 -6.47 -3.76 -1.61
C HIS A 42 -7.43 -4.87 -2.04
N GLN A 43 -7.07 -5.62 -3.06
CA GLN A 43 -7.92 -6.64 -3.68
C GLN A 43 -7.22 -7.99 -3.80
N SER A 44 -5.87 -8.01 -3.79
CA SER A 44 -5.09 -9.17 -4.17
C SER A 44 -3.87 -9.39 -3.28
N TYR A 45 -3.32 -10.60 -3.32
CA TYR A 45 -1.97 -10.90 -2.83
C TYR A 45 -0.88 -10.23 -3.67
N LEU A 46 -1.20 -9.85 -4.91
CA LEU A 46 -0.28 -9.18 -5.84
C LEU A 46 -0.10 -7.68 -5.53
N ASP A 47 -1.02 -7.04 -4.81
CA ASP A 47 -1.00 -5.58 -4.65
C ASP A 47 0.32 -5.04 -4.05
N PRO A 48 0.88 -5.61 -2.95
CA PRO A 48 2.13 -5.12 -2.39
C PRO A 48 3.31 -5.18 -3.38
N PRO A 49 3.62 -6.32 -4.04
CA PRO A 49 4.71 -6.36 -5.01
C PRO A 49 4.44 -5.49 -6.25
N LEU A 50 3.19 -5.33 -6.70
CA LEU A 50 2.85 -4.45 -7.82
C LEU A 50 3.16 -2.98 -7.50
N ILE A 51 2.81 -2.51 -6.29
CA ILE A 51 3.20 -1.16 -5.84
C ILE A 51 4.72 -1.07 -5.74
N GLY A 52 5.38 -2.11 -5.23
CA GLY A 52 6.84 -2.16 -5.11
C GLY A 52 7.57 -1.94 -6.43
N ILE A 53 7.13 -2.61 -7.49
CA ILE A 53 7.73 -2.48 -8.83
C ILE A 53 7.32 -1.19 -9.55
N THR A 54 6.28 -0.49 -9.08
CA THR A 54 5.89 0.81 -9.60
C THR A 54 6.85 1.91 -9.14
N CYS A 55 7.44 1.78 -7.95
CA CYS A 55 8.38 2.73 -7.35
C CYS A 55 9.83 2.35 -7.70
N ARG A 56 10.70 3.34 -7.88
CA ARG A 56 12.14 3.10 -8.19
C ARG A 56 12.96 2.69 -6.98
N ASN A 57 12.55 3.11 -5.79
CA ASN A 57 13.27 2.87 -4.54
C ASN A 57 12.47 1.98 -3.57
N GLU A 58 13.15 1.45 -2.54
CA GLU A 58 12.56 0.53 -1.57
C GLU A 58 11.36 1.12 -0.83
N LEU A 59 10.35 0.31 -0.65
CA LEU A 59 9.20 0.58 0.20
C LEU A 59 9.20 -0.33 1.42
N TYR A 60 8.50 0.08 2.46
CA TYR A 60 8.28 -0.67 3.67
C TYR A 60 6.81 -1.14 3.74
N TYR A 61 6.60 -2.37 4.20
CA TYR A 61 5.30 -3.01 4.21
C TYR A 61 4.97 -3.51 5.61
N LEU A 62 3.68 -3.51 5.95
CA LEU A 62 3.20 -4.26 7.09
C LEU A 62 2.56 -5.56 6.62
N ALA A 63 2.92 -6.65 7.25
CA ALA A 63 2.38 -7.96 6.94
C ALA A 63 1.93 -8.68 8.23
N ARG A 64 0.93 -9.56 8.11
CA ARG A 64 0.43 -10.32 9.27
C ARG A 64 1.54 -11.15 9.89
N LYS A 65 1.64 -11.14 11.22
CA LYS A 65 2.61 -11.92 12.00
C LYS A 65 2.66 -13.39 11.58
N THR A 66 1.50 -13.99 11.28
CA THR A 66 1.40 -15.40 10.84
C THR A 66 2.17 -15.73 9.55
N LEU A 67 2.47 -14.72 8.70
CA LEU A 67 3.30 -14.92 7.51
C LEU A 67 4.77 -15.14 7.86
N PHE A 68 5.21 -14.60 9.00
CA PHE A 68 6.60 -14.72 9.48
C PHE A 68 6.84 -16.02 10.22
N GLU A 69 5.79 -16.73 10.64
CA GLU A 69 5.89 -18.07 11.27
C GLU A 69 6.33 -19.13 10.27
N LYS A 70 6.08 -18.92 8.98
CA LYS A 70 6.58 -19.76 7.89
C LYS A 70 8.05 -19.41 7.61
N LYS A 71 9.00 -20.21 8.11
CA LYS A 71 10.46 -19.94 8.11
C LYS A 71 11.00 -19.36 6.80
N LEU A 72 10.73 -19.99 5.65
CA LEU A 72 11.22 -19.53 4.34
C LEU A 72 10.56 -18.20 3.93
N LEU A 73 9.24 -18.13 3.98
CA LEU A 73 8.49 -16.93 3.60
C LEU A 73 8.80 -15.77 4.56
N GLY A 74 8.80 -16.01 5.87
CA GLY A 74 9.09 -14.99 6.87
C GLY A 74 10.49 -14.40 6.71
N SER A 75 11.49 -15.25 6.46
CA SER A 75 12.86 -14.80 6.18
C SER A 75 12.92 -13.93 4.90
N LEU A 76 12.24 -14.35 3.83
CA LEU A 76 12.20 -13.60 2.57
C LEU A 76 11.55 -12.22 2.75
N ILE A 77 10.31 -12.18 3.29
CA ILE A 77 9.56 -10.92 3.41
C ILE A 77 10.22 -9.94 4.38
N SER A 78 10.87 -10.42 5.46
CA SER A 78 11.65 -9.56 6.36
C SER A 78 12.78 -8.84 5.64
N ARG A 79 13.47 -9.55 4.73
CA ARG A 79 14.59 -8.99 3.96
C ARG A 79 14.16 -8.02 2.86
N VAL A 80 12.88 -8.04 2.47
CA VAL A 80 12.28 -7.06 1.54
C VAL A 80 11.44 -6.01 2.28
N ASN A 81 11.86 -5.64 3.49
CA ASN A 81 11.30 -4.56 4.30
C ASN A 81 9.84 -4.77 4.74
N ALA A 82 9.37 -6.02 4.87
CA ALA A 82 8.10 -6.29 5.53
C ALA A 82 8.28 -6.43 7.05
N PHE A 83 7.38 -5.81 7.82
CA PHE A 83 7.36 -5.85 9.28
C PHE A 83 6.12 -6.60 9.77
N PRO A 84 6.29 -7.48 10.78
CA PRO A 84 5.17 -8.20 11.35
C PRO A 84 4.25 -7.27 12.15
N VAL A 85 2.94 -7.40 11.93
CA VAL A 85 1.91 -6.77 12.76
C VAL A 85 0.91 -7.80 13.25
N ASP A 86 0.53 -7.65 14.50
CA ASP A 86 -0.50 -8.46 15.13
C ASP A 86 -1.85 -7.74 15.00
N LEU A 87 -2.64 -8.14 14.03
CA LEU A 87 -3.96 -7.57 13.80
C LEU A 87 -4.99 -7.97 14.85
N SER A 88 -4.68 -8.97 15.72
CA SER A 88 -5.56 -9.38 16.83
C SER A 88 -5.55 -8.38 17.98
N ARG A 89 -4.46 -7.63 18.13
CA ARG A 89 -4.30 -6.59 19.16
C ARG A 89 -4.80 -5.20 18.74
N GLY A 90 -5.58 -5.15 17.66
CA GLY A 90 -6.11 -3.90 17.10
C GLY A 90 -5.10 -3.11 16.27
N ASP A 91 -5.59 -2.08 15.59
CA ASP A 91 -4.81 -1.29 14.64
C ASP A 91 -3.69 -0.43 15.27
N VAL A 92 -3.67 -0.29 16.62
CA VAL A 92 -2.74 0.63 17.33
C VAL A 92 -1.28 0.24 17.15
N THR A 93 -0.95 -1.06 17.19
CA THR A 93 0.44 -1.53 17.02
C THR A 93 0.92 -1.28 15.61
N ALA A 94 0.07 -1.55 14.62
CA ALA A 94 0.35 -1.29 13.21
C ALA A 94 0.56 0.21 12.94
N VAL A 95 -0.34 1.05 13.47
CA VAL A 95 -0.26 2.51 13.36
C VAL A 95 1.04 3.05 13.94
N ARG A 96 1.43 2.60 15.14
CA ARG A 96 2.71 3.00 15.77
C ARG A 96 3.92 2.59 14.94
N ALA A 97 3.92 1.37 14.41
CA ALA A 97 5.01 0.88 13.56
C ALA A 97 5.18 1.75 12.30
N ILE A 98 4.08 2.09 11.63
CA ILE A 98 4.10 2.96 10.45
C ILE A 98 4.60 4.37 10.79
N ILE A 99 4.07 4.97 11.87
CA ILE A 99 4.52 6.30 12.32
C ILE A 99 6.03 6.31 12.56
N ASN A 100 6.57 5.28 13.20
CA ASN A 100 8.01 5.17 13.46
C ASN A 100 8.83 5.02 12.16
N LEU A 101 8.33 4.27 11.17
CA LEU A 101 8.98 4.14 9.85
C LEU A 101 8.99 5.49 9.12
N LEU A 102 7.87 6.20 9.10
CA LEU A 102 7.76 7.53 8.47
C LEU A 102 8.67 8.56 9.15
N LYS A 103 8.74 8.57 10.49
CA LYS A 103 9.65 9.45 11.25
C LYS A 103 11.12 9.18 10.98
N LYS A 104 11.48 7.94 10.58
CA LYS A 104 12.83 7.56 10.14
C LYS A 104 13.11 7.91 8.68
N GLY A 105 12.20 8.62 8.00
CA GLY A 105 12.35 9.02 6.61
C GLY A 105 11.99 7.94 5.59
N HIS A 106 11.35 6.84 6.02
CA HIS A 106 10.99 5.75 5.11
C HIS A 106 9.63 5.98 4.45
N ARG A 107 9.44 5.36 3.29
CA ARG A 107 8.17 5.30 2.58
C ARG A 107 7.46 3.99 2.87
N THR A 108 6.15 4.06 3.10
CA THR A 108 5.36 2.89 3.47
C THR A 108 4.16 2.72 2.56
N VAL A 109 3.79 1.46 2.32
CA VAL A 109 2.53 1.11 1.65
C VAL A 109 1.44 0.95 2.70
N ILE A 110 0.31 1.63 2.49
CA ILE A 110 -0.87 1.51 3.34
C ILE A 110 -2.10 1.26 2.45
N PHE A 111 -2.89 0.30 2.88
CA PHE A 111 -4.20 0.02 2.30
C PHE A 111 -5.26 0.59 3.25
N PRO A 112 -5.95 1.70 2.90
CA PRO A 112 -6.91 2.37 3.78
C PRO A 112 -8.06 1.47 4.26
N GLU A 113 -8.39 0.46 3.47
CA GLU A 113 -9.42 -0.54 3.76
C GLU A 113 -9.06 -1.47 4.94
N GLY A 114 -7.75 -1.63 5.22
CA GLY A 114 -7.21 -2.48 6.29
C GLY A 114 -7.40 -3.99 6.06
N THR A 115 -8.04 -4.39 4.97
CA THR A 115 -8.22 -5.79 4.56
C THR A 115 -8.40 -5.86 3.05
N ARG A 116 -8.17 -7.05 2.47
CA ARG A 116 -8.45 -7.28 1.06
C ARG A 116 -9.94 -7.37 0.80
N SER A 117 -10.40 -6.79 -0.29
CA SER A 117 -11.74 -6.94 -0.83
C SER A 117 -12.07 -8.40 -1.12
N LEU A 118 -13.31 -8.80 -0.93
CA LEU A 118 -13.83 -10.12 -1.25
C LEU A 118 -14.58 -10.16 -2.58
N ASP A 119 -15.00 -9.00 -3.08
CA ASP A 119 -15.84 -8.82 -4.27
C ASP A 119 -15.20 -7.93 -5.35
N GLY A 120 -13.93 -7.56 -5.17
CA GLY A 120 -13.20 -6.69 -6.09
C GLY A 120 -13.59 -5.20 -5.99
N LYS A 121 -14.53 -4.83 -5.12
CA LYS A 121 -14.91 -3.42 -4.91
C LYS A 121 -14.04 -2.78 -3.85
N ILE A 122 -13.84 -1.47 -3.95
CA ILE A 122 -13.23 -0.69 -2.87
C ILE A 122 -14.13 -0.75 -1.65
N GLN A 123 -13.54 -1.09 -0.51
CA GLN A 123 -14.23 -1.17 0.77
C GLN A 123 -14.10 0.17 1.52
N ARG A 124 -14.88 0.35 2.59
CA ARG A 124 -14.81 1.53 3.44
C ARG A 124 -13.43 1.71 4.07
N ALA A 125 -12.94 2.95 4.12
CA ALA A 125 -11.68 3.25 4.81
C ALA A 125 -11.80 3.06 6.32
N ARG A 126 -10.72 2.61 6.96
CA ARG A 126 -10.55 2.59 8.42
C ARG A 126 -9.82 3.85 8.88
N PRO A 127 -10.04 4.33 10.11
CA PRO A 127 -9.47 5.59 10.58
C PRO A 127 -7.94 5.57 10.76
N GLY A 128 -7.30 4.41 10.62
CA GLY A 128 -5.86 4.22 10.88
C GLY A 128 -4.97 5.10 10.02
N ILE A 129 -5.23 5.21 8.72
CA ILE A 129 -4.42 6.06 7.84
C ILE A 129 -4.60 7.55 8.19
N GLY A 130 -5.80 8.00 8.53
CA GLY A 130 -6.05 9.37 8.98
C GLY A 130 -5.29 9.70 10.27
N MET A 131 -5.24 8.76 11.23
CA MET A 131 -4.43 8.93 12.43
C MET A 131 -2.93 9.04 12.12
N ILE A 132 -2.41 8.21 11.19
CA ILE A 132 -1.01 8.25 10.77
C ILE A 132 -0.70 9.62 10.15
N ILE A 133 -1.54 10.09 9.24
CA ILE A 133 -1.38 11.39 8.59
C ILE A 133 -1.40 12.52 9.62
N ALA A 134 -2.34 12.52 10.56
CA ALA A 134 -2.43 13.52 11.63
C ALA A 134 -1.17 13.60 12.51
N LYS A 135 -0.50 12.45 12.73
CA LYS A 135 0.70 12.37 13.58
C LYS A 135 2.01 12.62 12.83
N THR A 136 2.00 12.64 11.51
CA THR A 136 3.23 12.71 10.70
C THR A 136 3.23 13.84 9.68
N LEU A 137 2.05 14.26 9.21
CA LEU A 137 1.84 15.25 8.14
C LEU A 137 2.64 14.95 6.87
N VAL A 138 3.02 13.69 6.67
CA VAL A 138 3.74 13.27 5.46
C VAL A 138 2.80 13.26 4.25
N PRO A 139 3.31 13.49 3.04
CA PRO A 139 2.50 13.42 1.83
C PRO A 139 1.97 12.00 1.60
N VAL A 140 0.80 11.93 0.97
CA VAL A 140 0.12 10.68 0.59
C VAL A 140 0.00 10.62 -0.92
N VAL A 141 0.52 9.56 -1.53
CA VAL A 141 0.39 9.28 -2.97
C VAL A 141 -0.75 8.28 -3.15
N PRO A 142 -1.91 8.69 -3.70
CA PRO A 142 -3.00 7.76 -3.97
C PRO A 142 -2.67 6.90 -5.20
N ILE A 143 -2.87 5.60 -5.09
CA ILE A 143 -2.59 4.62 -6.14
C ILE A 143 -3.84 3.76 -6.36
N ARG A 144 -4.23 3.58 -7.62
CA ARG A 144 -5.31 2.66 -7.98
C ARG A 144 -4.75 1.47 -8.73
N ILE A 145 -5.12 0.27 -8.28
CA ILE A 145 -4.78 -1.01 -8.92
C ILE A 145 -6.05 -1.56 -9.55
N PHE A 146 -5.95 -1.92 -10.82
CA PHE A 146 -7.02 -2.52 -11.61
C PHE A 146 -6.59 -3.92 -12.07
N GLY A 147 -7.51 -4.87 -12.08
CA GLY A 147 -7.29 -6.22 -12.59
C GLY A 147 -6.58 -7.17 -11.62
N SER A 148 -6.12 -6.70 -10.45
CA SER A 148 -5.43 -7.56 -9.48
C SER A 148 -6.37 -8.53 -8.78
N PHE A 149 -7.65 -8.17 -8.61
CA PHE A 149 -8.68 -9.06 -8.07
C PHE A 149 -8.89 -10.26 -8.98
N GLU A 150 -9.06 -10.03 -10.26
CA GLU A 150 -9.24 -11.07 -11.28
C GLU A 150 -8.01 -11.96 -11.40
N ALA A 151 -6.81 -11.35 -11.24
CA ALA A 151 -5.55 -12.07 -11.31
C ALA A 151 -5.31 -13.00 -10.11
N TRP A 152 -5.60 -12.55 -8.88
CA TRP A 152 -5.42 -13.38 -7.69
C TRP A 152 -6.23 -12.88 -6.48
N PRO A 153 -7.53 -13.20 -6.40
CA PRO A 153 -8.37 -12.78 -5.28
C PRO A 153 -7.99 -13.52 -3.98
N LYS A 154 -8.45 -12.99 -2.86
CA LYS A 154 -8.32 -13.64 -1.54
C LYS A 154 -9.02 -14.99 -1.54
N GLY A 155 -8.27 -16.06 -1.25
CA GLY A 155 -8.80 -17.44 -1.23
C GLY A 155 -8.96 -18.08 -2.61
N GLY A 156 -8.70 -17.33 -3.69
CA GLY A 156 -8.76 -17.83 -5.06
C GLY A 156 -7.41 -18.32 -5.60
N LYS A 157 -7.45 -18.79 -6.84
CA LYS A 157 -6.28 -19.22 -7.60
C LYS A 157 -5.70 -18.07 -8.42
N ILE A 158 -4.39 -18.10 -8.65
CA ILE A 158 -3.72 -17.18 -9.56
C ILE A 158 -4.14 -17.47 -11.00
N ARG A 159 -4.40 -16.42 -11.79
CA ARG A 159 -4.78 -16.50 -13.20
C ARG A 159 -4.09 -15.38 -13.98
N PRO A 160 -3.64 -15.62 -15.20
CA PRO A 160 -3.21 -14.54 -16.09
C PRO A 160 -4.38 -13.55 -16.31
N HIS A 161 -4.14 -12.28 -15.98
CA HIS A 161 -5.10 -11.20 -16.20
C HIS A 161 -4.35 -9.87 -16.29
N PRO A 162 -4.70 -8.97 -17.23
CA PRO A 162 -4.02 -7.68 -17.32
C PRO A 162 -4.19 -6.84 -16.06
N VAL A 163 -3.07 -6.35 -15.53
CA VAL A 163 -3.06 -5.51 -14.33
C VAL A 163 -2.52 -4.13 -14.67
N THR A 164 -3.23 -3.10 -14.25
CA THR A 164 -2.83 -1.70 -14.43
C THR A 164 -2.70 -1.03 -13.06
N VAL A 165 -1.59 -0.34 -12.84
CA VAL A 165 -1.38 0.51 -11.67
C VAL A 165 -1.36 1.97 -12.12
N VAL A 166 -2.18 2.81 -11.52
CA VAL A 166 -2.23 4.24 -11.83
C VAL A 166 -1.92 5.04 -10.56
N VAL A 167 -0.92 5.90 -10.66
CA VAL A 167 -0.47 6.76 -9.56
C VAL A 167 -1.10 8.14 -9.73
N GLY A 168 -1.88 8.56 -8.74
CA GLY A 168 -2.50 9.87 -8.71
C GLY A 168 -1.58 10.94 -8.15
N LYS A 169 -2.00 12.20 -8.25
CA LYS A 169 -1.24 13.34 -7.70
C LYS A 169 -1.12 13.26 -6.18
N PRO A 170 0.07 13.57 -5.60
CA PRO A 170 0.27 13.55 -4.16
C PRO A 170 -0.68 14.51 -3.43
N MET A 171 -1.22 14.03 -2.31
CA MET A 171 -2.04 14.81 -1.39
C MET A 171 -1.17 15.26 -0.22
N ARG A 172 -1.36 16.51 0.21
CA ARG A 172 -0.75 17.04 1.43
C ARG A 172 -1.85 17.49 2.37
N PHE A 173 -1.62 17.26 3.66
CA PHE A 173 -2.53 17.63 4.72
C PHE A 173 -1.82 18.56 5.70
N VAL A 174 -2.57 19.50 6.24
CA VAL A 174 -2.13 20.44 7.27
C VAL A 174 -2.93 20.20 8.55
N LYS A 175 -2.49 20.73 9.68
CA LYS A 175 -3.16 20.50 10.98
C LYS A 175 -4.62 20.95 10.98
N GLU A 176 -4.94 21.96 10.23
CA GLU A 176 -6.26 22.58 10.07
C GLU A 176 -7.27 21.64 9.36
N ASP A 177 -6.79 20.69 8.55
CA ASP A 177 -7.65 19.68 7.92
C ASP A 177 -8.33 18.74 8.93
N PHE A 178 -7.80 18.71 10.16
CA PHE A 178 -8.23 17.75 11.18
C PHE A 178 -9.20 18.40 12.14
N GLY A 179 -10.16 19.04 12.03
CA GLY A 179 -11.15 19.62 12.97
C GLY A 179 -11.11 19.15 14.45
N GLY A 180 -10.13 18.29 14.81
CA GLY A 180 -9.87 17.72 16.13
C GLY A 180 -8.99 16.48 16.08
N ASN A 181 -8.46 16.07 17.23
CA ASN A 181 -7.60 14.89 17.39
C ASN A 181 -8.46 13.68 17.87
N ASN A 182 -9.48 13.32 17.11
CA ASN A 182 -10.45 12.29 17.46
C ASN A 182 -10.69 11.32 16.30
N ARG A 183 -11.38 10.22 16.59
CA ARG A 183 -11.65 9.14 15.64
C ARG A 183 -12.45 9.60 14.42
N GLU A 184 -13.38 10.54 14.60
CA GLU A 184 -14.21 11.05 13.52
C GLU A 184 -13.39 11.85 12.50
N SER A 185 -12.53 12.75 12.99
CA SER A 185 -11.60 13.52 12.14
C SER A 185 -10.67 12.58 11.36
N TYR A 186 -10.12 11.55 12.02
CA TYR A 186 -9.29 10.55 11.33
C TYR A 186 -10.07 9.78 10.27
N GLN A 187 -11.33 9.44 10.54
CA GLN A 187 -12.20 8.75 9.59
C GLN A 187 -12.44 9.62 8.35
N LYS A 188 -12.76 10.91 8.52
CA LYS A 188 -12.95 11.87 7.42
C LYS A 188 -11.71 11.97 6.53
N ILE A 189 -10.51 12.07 7.12
CA ILE A 189 -9.26 12.10 6.34
C ILE A 189 -9.02 10.78 5.60
N SER A 190 -9.28 9.64 6.26
CA SER A 190 -9.15 8.33 5.62
C SER A 190 -10.08 8.19 4.41
N GLU A 191 -11.30 8.69 4.52
CA GLU A 191 -12.28 8.69 3.43
C GLU A 191 -11.89 9.63 2.29
N ARG A 192 -11.28 10.80 2.59
CA ARG A 192 -10.70 11.70 1.56
C ARG A 192 -9.60 10.98 0.76
N VAL A 193 -8.69 10.25 1.43
CA VAL A 193 -7.65 9.47 0.76
C VAL A 193 -8.27 8.37 -0.10
N LEU A 194 -9.24 7.63 0.43
CA LEU A 194 -9.91 6.56 -0.30
C LEU A 194 -10.71 7.10 -1.51
N ALA A 195 -11.38 8.24 -1.36
CA ALA A 195 -12.08 8.92 -2.44
C ALA A 195 -11.11 9.34 -3.56
N ALA A 196 -9.92 9.85 -3.21
CA ALA A 196 -8.88 10.15 -4.19
C ALA A 196 -8.42 8.89 -4.95
N ILE A 197 -8.24 7.75 -4.26
CA ILE A 197 -7.95 6.46 -4.91
C ILE A 197 -9.10 6.06 -5.84
N ALA A 198 -10.35 6.17 -5.38
CA ALA A 198 -11.53 5.79 -6.14
C ALA A 198 -11.75 6.66 -7.40
N ALA A 199 -11.35 7.92 -7.35
CA ALA A 199 -11.49 8.86 -8.46
C ALA A 199 -10.49 8.61 -9.61
N ILE A 200 -9.40 7.88 -9.36
CA ILE A 200 -8.43 7.53 -10.40
C ILE A 200 -9.11 6.65 -11.44
N ARG A 201 -8.98 7.02 -12.71
CA ARG A 201 -9.50 6.27 -13.85
C ARG A 201 -8.40 5.44 -14.48
N ARG A 202 -8.78 4.29 -15.03
CA ARG A 202 -7.86 3.49 -15.86
C ARG A 202 -7.67 4.23 -17.18
N PRO A 203 -6.43 4.49 -17.61
CA PRO A 203 -6.17 4.91 -18.99
C PRO A 203 -6.58 3.83 -19.98
N ASP A 204 -6.98 4.21 -21.15
CA ASP A 204 -7.36 3.33 -22.26
C ASP A 204 -6.17 2.52 -22.77
#